data_f6def71d40ef1ecd714df019e733f1ba
#
_entry.id   f6def71d40ef1ecd714df019e733f1ba
#
_cell.length_a   1.000
_cell.length_b   1.000
_cell.length_c   1.000
_cell.angle_alpha   90.00
_cell.angle_beta   90.00
_cell.angle_gamma   90.00
#
_symmetry.space_group_name_H-M   'P 1'
#
loop_
_entity.id
_entity.type
_entity.pdbx_description
1 polymer ?
#
loop_
_entity_poly.entity_id
_entity_poly.type
_entity_poly.pdbx_seq_one_letter_code
_entity_poly.pdbx_strand_id
1 'polypeptide(L)'
;MFFEDHCEFIEALYCVYYCDIDDDKKLECYKNIYDDYVKFGKINKDFEEIYNDIITGAVYTLDDSNLEFLKKYNGLLLSISDLLRLKIKIHYLDSNPYINKLFGVISHKKNYCCIRCGNNNQNLFYSYKNEDVKIVYCMRCLEFGRVDNFAPMFQINIPVINKKNIIKPSTKLSDLQSEASKQLVINTRNNKNTLVWAVCGAGKTEIVYELVYASVMSNKRICMAIPRKDVVKELYTRFSKDFRGLDINILHGDEKSFVDSNFYIMTTHQLIKYYKYFDIVIIDEVDAFPYSGDECLEEGALSSLVEEDVLVFLSATPSKKIKSYVDDIIKIPIRYHGYLLPVPRIRKVNKKVLIFEEKSEIMNKYISEILNKKRRLLVFVPVIAMCQSLKNYLEKYISESIKIDYVYSEDKDRSEKIFG
;
A
#
# COMPACT_ATOMS: atom_id res chain seq x y z
N MET A 1 28.95 -11.44 -17.02
CA MET A 1 27.57 -11.25 -16.56
C MET A 1 26.68 -11.45 -17.78
N PHE A 2 25.64 -12.33 -17.70
CA PHE A 2 24.72 -12.52 -18.82
C PHE A 2 23.50 -11.69 -18.54
N PHE A 3 23.20 -10.74 -19.42
CA PHE A 3 22.02 -9.89 -19.33
C PHE A 3 20.96 -10.45 -20.30
N GLU A 4 19.78 -10.69 -19.80
CA GLU A 4 18.70 -11.29 -20.60
C GLU A 4 17.81 -10.25 -21.26
N ASP A 5 17.85 -9.00 -20.77
CA ASP A 5 16.92 -7.95 -21.18
C ASP A 5 17.64 -6.58 -21.28
N HIS A 6 17.07 -5.69 -22.11
CA HIS A 6 17.56 -4.34 -22.35
C HIS A 6 17.64 -3.48 -21.08
N CYS A 7 16.66 -3.63 -20.16
CA CYS A 7 16.65 -2.89 -18.91
C CYS A 7 17.83 -3.24 -18.00
N GLU A 8 18.28 -4.52 -18.00
CA GLU A 8 19.42 -4.95 -17.18
C GLU A 8 20.75 -4.29 -17.61
N PHE A 9 20.96 -4.11 -18.91
CA PHE A 9 22.17 -3.41 -19.41
C PHE A 9 22.18 -1.94 -19.01
N ILE A 10 21.04 -1.24 -19.17
CA ILE A 10 20.95 0.17 -18.79
C ILE A 10 21.07 0.33 -17.27
N GLU A 11 20.49 -0.57 -16.49
CA GLU A 11 20.64 -0.60 -15.04
C GLU A 11 22.12 -0.79 -14.64
N ALA A 12 22.85 -1.67 -15.33
CA ALA A 12 24.26 -1.89 -15.09
C ALA A 12 25.10 -0.63 -15.37
N LEU A 13 24.83 0.09 -16.46
CA LEU A 13 25.51 1.37 -16.76
C LEU A 13 25.32 2.39 -15.65
N TYR A 14 24.09 2.57 -15.16
CA TYR A 14 23.81 3.50 -14.08
C TYR A 14 24.37 3.02 -12.73
N CYS A 15 24.43 1.73 -12.48
CA CYS A 15 25.08 1.20 -11.30
C CYS A 15 26.57 1.55 -11.28
N VAL A 16 27.27 1.43 -12.41
CA VAL A 16 28.68 1.84 -12.52
C VAL A 16 28.83 3.36 -12.37
N TYR A 17 27.94 4.15 -12.97
CA TYR A 17 27.95 5.61 -12.82
C TYR A 17 27.93 6.06 -11.36
N TYR A 18 27.09 5.41 -10.54
CA TYR A 18 26.95 5.74 -9.14
C TYR A 18 27.90 5.00 -8.18
N CYS A 19 28.73 4.08 -8.68
CA CYS A 19 29.73 3.44 -7.87
C CYS A 19 30.80 4.42 -7.39
N ASP A 20 31.24 4.23 -6.15
CA ASP A 20 32.39 4.96 -5.58
C ASP A 20 33.71 4.25 -5.97
N ILE A 21 34.05 4.28 -7.25
CA ILE A 21 35.31 3.77 -7.83
C ILE A 21 35.92 4.88 -8.66
N ASP A 22 37.23 4.77 -8.94
CA ASP A 22 37.93 5.76 -9.77
C ASP A 22 37.38 5.79 -11.20
N ASP A 23 37.56 6.94 -11.89
CA ASP A 23 36.94 7.19 -13.18
C ASP A 23 37.56 6.29 -14.31
N ASP A 24 38.80 5.87 -14.18
CA ASP A 24 39.44 4.97 -15.15
C ASP A 24 38.78 3.59 -15.08
N LYS A 25 38.55 3.09 -13.89
CA LYS A 25 37.82 1.82 -13.69
C LYS A 25 36.37 1.90 -14.12
N LYS A 26 35.67 3.04 -13.87
CA LYS A 26 34.34 3.27 -14.41
C LYS A 26 34.33 3.16 -15.92
N LEU A 27 35.28 3.81 -16.59
CA LEU A 27 35.37 3.80 -18.06
C LEU A 27 35.59 2.37 -18.60
N GLU A 28 36.43 1.58 -17.94
CA GLU A 28 36.62 0.18 -18.28
C GLU A 28 35.34 -0.65 -18.11
N CYS A 29 34.63 -0.50 -17.00
CA CYS A 29 33.34 -1.15 -16.76
C CYS A 29 32.29 -0.76 -17.81
N TYR A 30 32.21 0.51 -18.20
CA TYR A 30 31.30 0.97 -19.25
C TYR A 30 31.58 0.31 -20.59
N LYS A 31 32.85 0.22 -20.98
CA LYS A 31 33.26 -0.43 -22.23
C LYS A 31 32.88 -1.91 -22.22
N ASN A 32 33.15 -2.60 -21.12
CA ASN A 32 32.79 -4.03 -20.97
C ASN A 32 31.28 -4.27 -21.08
N ILE A 33 30.48 -3.42 -20.43
CA ILE A 33 29.00 -3.48 -20.52
C ILE A 33 28.56 -3.22 -21.96
N TYR A 34 29.11 -2.20 -22.62
CA TYR A 34 28.79 -1.88 -24.01
C TYR A 34 29.15 -3.02 -24.97
N ASP A 35 30.35 -3.59 -24.85
CA ASP A 35 30.81 -4.69 -25.69
C ASP A 35 29.92 -5.95 -25.51
N ASP A 36 29.49 -6.25 -24.28
CA ASP A 36 28.58 -7.34 -24.02
C ASP A 36 27.20 -7.10 -24.65
N TYR A 37 26.71 -5.86 -24.58
CA TYR A 37 25.42 -5.51 -25.18
C TYR A 37 25.47 -5.60 -26.72
N VAL A 38 26.56 -5.15 -27.35
CA VAL A 38 26.78 -5.27 -28.79
C VAL A 38 26.80 -6.73 -29.25
N LYS A 39 27.46 -7.62 -28.48
CA LYS A 39 27.51 -9.07 -28.78
C LYS A 39 26.10 -9.71 -28.83
N PHE A 40 25.16 -9.21 -28.04
CA PHE A 40 23.78 -9.69 -28.04
C PHE A 40 22.89 -9.11 -29.15
N GLY A 41 23.42 -8.19 -29.99
CA GLY A 41 22.74 -7.65 -31.16
C GLY A 41 21.50 -6.79 -30.85
N LYS A 42 21.42 -6.25 -29.63
CA LYS A 42 20.25 -5.48 -29.12
C LYS A 42 20.50 -3.98 -29.03
N ILE A 43 21.21 -3.39 -30.02
CA ILE A 43 21.46 -1.95 -30.01
C ILE A 43 20.17 -1.20 -30.34
N ASN A 44 19.73 -0.30 -29.47
CA ASN A 44 18.70 0.68 -29.78
C ASN A 44 19.21 2.11 -29.50
N LYS A 45 18.50 3.11 -30.05
CA LYS A 45 18.88 4.52 -29.90
C LYS A 45 18.89 4.98 -28.44
N ASP A 46 18.01 4.46 -27.60
CA ASP A 46 17.90 4.86 -26.21
C ASP A 46 19.14 4.44 -25.41
N PHE A 47 19.69 3.24 -25.69
CA PHE A 47 20.92 2.77 -25.05
C PHE A 47 22.15 3.60 -25.48
N GLU A 48 22.28 3.86 -26.78
CA GLU A 48 23.41 4.68 -27.29
C GLU A 48 23.35 6.11 -26.74
N GLU A 49 22.14 6.70 -26.62
CA GLU A 49 21.95 8.02 -26.00
C GLU A 49 22.39 8.01 -24.55
N ILE A 50 21.92 7.06 -23.75
CA ILE A 50 22.27 6.94 -22.33
C ILE A 50 23.78 6.69 -22.14
N TYR A 51 24.36 5.79 -22.91
CA TYR A 51 25.80 5.47 -22.86
C TYR A 51 26.65 6.70 -23.17
N ASN A 52 26.31 7.44 -24.23
CA ASN A 52 27.00 8.66 -24.62
C ASN A 52 26.86 9.77 -23.57
N ASP A 53 25.65 9.95 -23.00
CA ASP A 53 25.39 10.91 -21.94
C ASP A 53 26.24 10.64 -20.69
N ILE A 54 26.37 9.38 -20.29
CA ILE A 54 27.21 8.98 -19.15
C ILE A 54 28.70 9.25 -19.44
N ILE A 55 29.22 8.86 -20.63
CA ILE A 55 30.63 9.00 -20.97
C ILE A 55 31.03 10.48 -21.19
N THR A 56 30.14 11.28 -21.75
CA THR A 56 30.40 12.69 -21.99
C THR A 56 30.18 13.57 -20.77
N GLY A 57 29.63 13.02 -19.69
CA GLY A 57 29.28 13.78 -18.48
C GLY A 57 28.22 14.87 -18.74
N ALA A 58 27.31 14.61 -19.66
CA ALA A 58 26.29 15.57 -20.04
C ALA A 58 25.46 15.98 -18.81
N VAL A 59 25.47 17.25 -18.46
CA VAL A 59 24.69 17.82 -17.36
C VAL A 59 23.39 18.38 -17.92
N TYR A 60 22.27 17.83 -17.49
CA TYR A 60 20.94 18.34 -17.85
C TYR A 60 20.38 19.18 -16.72
N THR A 61 19.90 20.37 -17.05
CA THR A 61 19.15 21.21 -16.10
C THR A 61 17.66 20.84 -16.16
N LEU A 62 17.05 20.66 -15.00
CA LEU A 62 15.60 20.51 -14.90
C LEU A 62 14.92 21.84 -15.26
N ASP A 63 14.08 21.80 -16.28
CA ASP A 63 13.13 22.87 -16.56
C ASP A 63 11.81 22.64 -15.78
N ASP A 64 10.93 23.64 -15.78
CA ASP A 64 9.64 23.57 -15.06
C ASP A 64 8.75 22.43 -15.57
N SER A 65 8.86 22.03 -16.83
CA SER A 65 8.07 20.94 -17.41
C SER A 65 8.48 19.56 -16.86
N ASN A 66 9.77 19.37 -16.65
CA ASN A 66 10.32 18.15 -16.04
C ASN A 66 9.95 18.06 -14.54
N LEU A 67 9.97 19.18 -13.85
CA LEU A 67 9.56 19.24 -12.44
C LEU A 67 8.06 18.89 -12.27
N GLU A 68 7.20 19.42 -13.14
CA GLU A 68 5.77 19.08 -13.13
C GLU A 68 5.51 17.60 -13.43
N PHE A 69 6.29 17.02 -14.34
CA PHE A 69 6.25 15.58 -14.60
C PHE A 69 6.67 14.76 -13.37
N LEU A 70 7.73 15.16 -12.67
CA LEU A 70 8.25 14.46 -11.49
C LEU A 70 7.29 14.52 -10.29
N LYS A 71 6.45 15.54 -10.18
CA LYS A 71 5.41 15.62 -9.13
C LYS A 71 4.48 14.39 -9.10
N LYS A 72 4.26 13.74 -10.25
CA LYS A 72 3.49 12.48 -10.34
C LYS A 72 4.09 11.33 -9.55
N TYR A 73 5.37 11.42 -9.23
CA TYR A 73 6.11 10.38 -8.51
C TYR A 73 6.55 10.85 -7.12
N ASN A 74 5.97 11.95 -6.67
CA ASN A 74 6.31 12.59 -5.41
C ASN A 74 6.12 11.63 -4.21
N GLY A 75 7.13 11.55 -3.35
CA GLY A 75 7.19 10.64 -2.20
C GLY A 75 7.63 9.21 -2.51
N LEU A 76 7.65 8.79 -3.79
CA LEU A 76 8.07 7.44 -4.15
C LEU A 76 9.57 7.27 -4.03
N LEU A 77 9.96 6.09 -3.54
CA LEU A 77 11.33 5.59 -3.56
C LEU A 77 11.52 4.71 -4.79
N LEU A 78 12.12 5.26 -5.84
CA LEU A 78 12.28 4.65 -7.15
C LEU A 78 13.66 4.00 -7.30
N SER A 79 13.68 2.77 -7.79
CA SER A 79 14.91 2.10 -8.25
C SER A 79 15.29 2.60 -9.66
N ILE A 80 16.50 2.28 -10.10
CA ILE A 80 16.94 2.55 -11.49
C ILE A 80 15.98 1.87 -12.48
N SER A 81 15.61 0.62 -12.26
CA SER A 81 14.61 -0.10 -13.08
C SER A 81 13.26 0.61 -13.14
N ASP A 82 12.81 1.21 -12.02
CA ASP A 82 11.58 2.00 -12.01
C ASP A 82 11.71 3.25 -12.87
N LEU A 83 12.83 3.97 -12.75
CA LEU A 83 13.09 5.18 -13.53
C LEU A 83 13.10 4.90 -15.04
N LEU A 84 13.76 3.82 -15.44
CA LEU A 84 13.81 3.38 -16.84
C LEU A 84 12.42 3.03 -17.37
N ARG A 85 11.64 2.26 -16.61
CA ARG A 85 10.26 1.91 -16.96
C ARG A 85 9.35 3.12 -17.10
N LEU A 86 9.58 4.14 -16.27
CA LEU A 86 8.84 5.40 -16.28
C LEU A 86 9.41 6.40 -17.31
N LYS A 87 10.50 6.04 -18.03
CA LYS A 87 11.22 6.89 -18.97
C LYS A 87 11.70 8.21 -18.35
N ILE A 88 12.11 8.15 -17.08
CA ILE A 88 12.70 9.28 -16.36
C ILE A 88 14.20 9.27 -16.63
N LYS A 89 14.72 10.32 -17.25
CA LYS A 89 16.16 10.48 -17.47
C LYS A 89 16.86 10.75 -16.14
N ILE A 90 17.75 9.85 -15.74
CA ILE A 90 18.38 9.88 -14.40
C ILE A 90 19.26 11.12 -14.23
N HIS A 91 19.86 11.67 -15.28
CA HIS A 91 20.63 12.90 -15.22
C HIS A 91 19.85 14.12 -14.69
N TYR A 92 18.52 14.13 -14.85
CA TYR A 92 17.68 15.16 -14.24
C TYR A 92 17.60 15.08 -12.71
N LEU A 93 18.07 13.97 -12.14
CA LEU A 93 17.90 13.69 -10.72
C LEU A 93 19.13 14.10 -9.89
N ASP A 94 20.33 14.10 -10.47
CA ASP A 94 21.58 14.25 -9.73
C ASP A 94 21.81 15.65 -9.11
N SER A 95 21.29 16.70 -9.71
CA SER A 95 21.50 18.08 -9.24
C SER A 95 20.22 18.74 -8.68
N ASN A 96 19.14 18.00 -8.53
CA ASN A 96 17.88 18.54 -8.09
C ASN A 96 17.76 18.52 -6.56
N PRO A 97 17.50 19.67 -5.88
CA PRO A 97 17.41 19.75 -4.43
C PRO A 97 16.20 18.98 -3.84
N TYR A 98 15.24 18.58 -4.68
CA TYR A 98 14.05 17.82 -4.26
C TYR A 98 14.22 16.30 -4.43
N ILE A 99 15.42 15.84 -4.78
CA ILE A 99 15.68 14.43 -5.02
C ILE A 99 16.78 13.93 -4.10
N ASN A 100 16.45 12.96 -3.27
CA ASN A 100 17.38 12.31 -2.38
C ASN A 100 17.85 11.00 -3.00
N LYS A 101 19.16 10.83 -3.12
CA LYS A 101 19.80 9.59 -3.52
C LYS A 101 20.13 8.75 -2.30
N LEU A 102 19.64 7.51 -2.25
CA LEU A 102 19.72 6.61 -1.10
C LEU A 102 20.15 5.22 -1.55
N PHE A 103 20.82 4.46 -0.69
CA PHE A 103 21.04 3.03 -0.92
C PHE A 103 19.96 2.22 -0.24
N GLY A 104 19.38 1.27 -0.96
CA GLY A 104 18.20 0.52 -0.50
C GLY A 104 18.50 -0.44 0.65
N VAL A 105 19.72 -0.98 0.73
CA VAL A 105 20.22 -1.74 1.86
C VAL A 105 21.39 -1.03 2.48
N ILE A 106 21.28 -0.69 3.76
CA ILE A 106 22.34 -0.06 4.55
C ILE A 106 22.95 -1.05 5.52
N SER A 107 24.24 -0.92 5.81
CA SER A 107 24.94 -1.74 6.79
C SER A 107 25.29 -0.95 8.04
N HIS A 108 25.02 -1.50 9.21
CA HIS A 108 25.45 -0.98 10.47
C HIS A 108 26.07 -2.09 11.32
N LYS A 109 27.36 -1.97 11.67
CA LYS A 109 28.10 -2.95 12.52
C LYS A 109 27.92 -4.41 12.10
N LYS A 110 28.01 -4.74 10.82
CA LYS A 110 27.81 -6.08 10.22
C LYS A 110 26.35 -6.52 10.04
N ASN A 111 25.38 -5.76 10.47
CA ASN A 111 23.97 -6.04 10.23
C ASN A 111 23.45 -5.20 9.08
N TYR A 112 22.54 -5.78 8.28
CA TYR A 112 21.88 -5.11 7.17
C TYR A 112 20.50 -4.66 7.58
N CYS A 113 20.06 -3.52 7.04
CA CYS A 113 18.71 -3.02 7.15
C CYS A 113 18.21 -2.56 5.77
N CYS A 114 17.01 -2.92 5.40
CA CYS A 114 16.36 -2.47 4.19
C CYS A 114 15.56 -1.20 4.45
N ILE A 115 15.88 -0.08 3.81
CA ILE A 115 15.19 1.19 4.04
C ILE A 115 13.73 1.16 3.56
N ARG A 116 13.40 0.33 2.53
CA ARG A 116 12.06 0.27 1.96
C ARG A 116 11.06 -0.48 2.83
N CYS A 117 11.43 -1.66 3.33
CA CYS A 117 10.52 -2.51 4.11
C CYS A 117 10.95 -2.69 5.58
N GLY A 118 11.90 -1.90 6.08
CA GLY A 118 12.37 -1.99 7.46
C GLY A 118 13.04 -3.31 7.87
N ASN A 119 13.17 -4.28 6.94
CA ASN A 119 13.72 -5.60 7.26
C ASN A 119 15.10 -5.49 7.91
N ASN A 120 15.26 -6.04 9.09
CA ASN A 120 16.51 -6.16 9.85
C ASN A 120 16.88 -7.62 10.18
N ASN A 121 16.05 -8.59 9.74
CA ASN A 121 16.33 -10.01 9.89
C ASN A 121 17.40 -10.44 8.90
N GLN A 122 18.60 -10.77 9.41
CA GLN A 122 19.79 -11.09 8.60
C GLN A 122 19.58 -12.31 7.70
N ASN A 123 18.69 -13.24 8.04
CA ASN A 123 18.36 -14.41 7.23
C ASN A 123 17.56 -14.08 5.98
N LEU A 124 17.00 -12.86 5.90
CA LEU A 124 16.25 -12.35 4.76
C LEU A 124 17.09 -11.40 3.88
N PHE A 125 18.41 -11.47 4.00
CA PHE A 125 19.36 -10.85 3.09
C PHE A 125 20.18 -11.91 2.38
N TYR A 126 20.24 -11.81 1.06
CA TYR A 126 21.15 -12.64 0.28
C TYR A 126 22.32 -11.80 -0.19
N SER A 127 23.53 -12.38 -0.24
CA SER A 127 24.72 -11.68 -0.70
C SER A 127 25.51 -12.51 -1.69
N TYR A 128 26.07 -11.85 -2.69
CA TYR A 128 27.01 -12.44 -3.62
C TYR A 128 28.14 -11.45 -3.90
N LYS A 129 29.23 -11.93 -4.47
CA LYS A 129 30.34 -11.09 -4.93
C LYS A 129 30.22 -10.92 -6.44
N ASN A 130 30.34 -9.69 -6.88
CA ASN A 130 30.57 -9.36 -8.27
C ASN A 130 31.93 -8.68 -8.31
N GLU A 131 32.93 -9.36 -8.89
CA GLU A 131 34.34 -9.00 -8.78
C GLU A 131 34.74 -8.79 -7.30
N ASP A 132 35.21 -7.59 -6.93
CA ASP A 132 35.58 -7.25 -5.54
C ASP A 132 34.45 -6.65 -4.72
N VAL A 133 33.28 -6.39 -5.33
CA VAL A 133 32.15 -5.74 -4.67
C VAL A 133 31.21 -6.80 -4.07
N LYS A 134 30.93 -6.70 -2.77
CA LYS A 134 29.90 -7.50 -2.12
C LYS A 134 28.55 -6.83 -2.28
N ILE A 135 27.67 -7.45 -3.05
CA ILE A 135 26.30 -7.00 -3.24
C ILE A 135 25.38 -7.74 -2.28
N VAL A 136 24.55 -7.00 -1.56
CA VAL A 136 23.59 -7.53 -0.58
C VAL A 136 22.21 -7.01 -0.91
N TYR A 137 21.23 -7.89 -1.08
CA TYR A 137 19.86 -7.47 -1.37
C TYR A 137 18.84 -8.06 -0.39
N CYS A 138 17.73 -7.35 -0.23
CA CYS A 138 16.63 -7.74 0.63
C CYS A 138 15.71 -8.73 -0.08
N MET A 139 15.60 -9.97 0.44
CA MET A 139 14.73 -11.01 -0.10
C MET A 139 13.24 -10.69 0.13
N ARG A 140 12.90 -10.02 1.23
CA ARG A 140 11.52 -9.62 1.55
C ARG A 140 10.93 -8.65 0.51
N CYS A 141 11.78 -7.84 -0.13
CA CYS A 141 11.35 -6.86 -1.11
C CYS A 141 11.20 -7.38 -2.54
N LEU A 142 11.57 -8.62 -2.85
CA LEU A 142 11.62 -9.11 -4.24
C LEU A 142 10.29 -8.97 -5.00
N GLU A 143 9.15 -9.17 -4.34
CA GLU A 143 7.82 -9.00 -4.95
C GLU A 143 7.53 -7.54 -5.35
N PHE A 144 8.20 -6.58 -4.72
CA PHE A 144 8.08 -5.14 -4.99
C PHE A 144 9.24 -4.58 -5.83
N GLY A 145 10.08 -5.47 -6.37
CA GLY A 145 11.31 -5.14 -7.06
C GLY A 145 12.53 -5.23 -6.14
N ARG A 146 13.70 -5.49 -6.71
CA ARG A 146 14.97 -5.67 -5.98
C ARG A 146 15.39 -4.38 -5.28
N VAL A 147 15.90 -4.53 -4.07
CA VAL A 147 16.52 -3.46 -3.26
C VAL A 147 17.84 -3.99 -2.73
N ASP A 148 18.94 -3.30 -3.01
CA ASP A 148 20.27 -3.70 -2.60
C ASP A 148 21.12 -2.52 -2.09
N ASN A 149 22.39 -2.83 -1.74
CA ASN A 149 23.36 -1.86 -1.25
C ASN A 149 24.23 -1.26 -2.35
N PHE A 150 24.02 -1.64 -3.60
CA PHE A 150 24.86 -1.24 -4.73
C PHE A 150 24.17 -0.26 -5.65
N ALA A 151 22.97 -0.60 -6.13
CA ALA A 151 22.17 0.27 -6.96
C ALA A 151 21.46 1.35 -6.10
N PRO A 152 21.63 2.64 -6.42
CA PRO A 152 20.94 3.69 -5.69
C PRO A 152 19.44 3.67 -5.96
N MET A 153 18.71 4.19 -4.99
CA MET A 153 17.29 4.52 -5.10
C MET A 153 17.11 6.04 -5.02
N PHE A 154 16.10 6.56 -5.68
CA PHE A 154 15.83 7.99 -5.75
C PHE A 154 14.48 8.29 -5.12
N GLN A 155 14.49 9.13 -4.10
CA GLN A 155 13.27 9.64 -3.48
C GLN A 155 12.98 11.04 -4.01
N ILE A 156 11.80 11.21 -4.58
CA ILE A 156 11.32 12.50 -5.04
C ILE A 156 10.53 13.16 -3.89
N ASN A 157 10.90 14.37 -3.50
CA ASN A 157 10.28 15.09 -2.40
C ASN A 157 10.05 16.57 -2.73
N ILE A 158 9.20 16.80 -3.71
CA ILE A 158 8.83 18.15 -4.17
C ILE A 158 7.78 18.72 -3.21
N PRO A 159 7.94 19.97 -2.73
CA PRO A 159 6.94 20.62 -1.89
C PRO A 159 5.58 20.75 -2.61
N VAL A 160 4.52 20.41 -1.90
CA VAL A 160 3.13 20.57 -2.35
C VAL A 160 2.47 21.64 -1.49
N ILE A 161 1.83 22.61 -2.13
CA ILE A 161 1.07 23.65 -1.44
C ILE A 161 -0.40 23.47 -1.79
N ASN A 162 -1.22 23.09 -0.82
CA ASN A 162 -2.65 22.90 -1.03
C ASN A 162 -3.37 24.21 -1.39
N LYS A 163 -4.38 24.10 -2.22
CA LYS A 163 -5.27 25.22 -2.55
C LYS A 163 -6.00 25.70 -1.28
N LYS A 164 -6.08 27.01 -1.08
CA LYS A 164 -6.68 27.61 0.13
C LYS A 164 -8.21 27.48 0.24
N ASN A 165 -8.90 27.00 -0.79
CA ASN A 165 -10.37 27.02 -0.88
C ASN A 165 -11.01 25.64 -0.57
N ILE A 166 -10.43 24.88 0.38
CA ILE A 166 -10.98 23.60 0.79
C ILE A 166 -12.13 23.86 1.77
N ILE A 167 -13.32 23.34 1.43
CA ILE A 167 -14.49 23.46 2.28
C ILE A 167 -14.49 22.32 3.29
N LYS A 168 -14.57 22.67 4.57
CA LYS A 168 -14.68 21.71 5.66
C LYS A 168 -15.97 20.87 5.49
N PRO A 169 -15.90 19.54 5.59
CA PRO A 169 -17.08 18.68 5.54
C PRO A 169 -18.10 19.04 6.63
N SER A 170 -19.37 19.13 6.29
CA SER A 170 -20.46 19.41 7.22
C SER A 170 -21.14 18.13 7.75
N THR A 171 -20.37 17.08 7.99
CA THR A 171 -20.89 15.79 8.45
C THR A 171 -21.42 15.89 9.86
N LYS A 172 -22.67 15.46 10.08
CA LYS A 172 -23.30 15.41 11.41
C LYS A 172 -22.78 14.19 12.16
N LEU A 173 -21.92 14.41 13.13
CA LEU A 173 -21.40 13.38 14.04
C LEU A 173 -22.31 13.23 15.26
N SER A 174 -22.40 12.03 15.82
CA SER A 174 -22.94 11.83 17.18
C SER A 174 -21.97 12.40 18.22
N ASP A 175 -22.41 12.58 19.46
CA ASP A 175 -21.57 13.13 20.53
C ASP A 175 -20.28 12.28 20.72
N LEU A 176 -20.41 10.96 20.74
CA LEU A 176 -19.27 10.05 20.85
C LEU A 176 -18.31 10.15 19.66
N GLN A 177 -18.82 10.26 18.44
CA GLN A 177 -17.98 10.46 17.26
C GLN A 177 -17.28 11.81 17.28
N SER A 178 -17.98 12.86 17.71
CA SER A 178 -17.44 14.22 17.82
C SER A 178 -16.30 14.28 18.86
N GLU A 179 -16.50 13.65 20.02
CA GLU A 179 -15.47 13.55 21.04
C GLU A 179 -14.26 12.74 20.54
N ALA A 180 -14.50 11.58 19.93
CA ALA A 180 -13.44 10.74 19.35
C ALA A 180 -12.65 11.49 18.27
N SER A 181 -13.32 12.23 17.39
CA SER A 181 -12.69 13.03 16.34
C SER A 181 -11.81 14.14 16.91
N LYS A 182 -12.27 14.86 17.93
CA LYS A 182 -11.48 15.88 18.63
C LYS A 182 -10.26 15.28 19.32
N GLN A 183 -10.45 14.17 20.06
CA GLN A 183 -9.36 13.49 20.74
C GLN A 183 -8.30 13.01 19.75
N LEU A 184 -8.70 12.47 18.57
CA LEU A 184 -7.78 12.05 17.54
C LEU A 184 -6.91 13.20 17.02
N VAL A 185 -7.50 14.38 16.79
CA VAL A 185 -6.74 15.58 16.38
C VAL A 185 -5.78 16.03 17.47
N ILE A 186 -6.19 15.97 18.74
CA ILE A 186 -5.32 16.32 19.89
C ILE A 186 -4.14 15.34 19.97
N ASN A 187 -4.40 14.05 19.88
CA ASN A 187 -3.38 13.02 19.91
C ASN A 187 -2.34 13.21 18.79
N THR A 188 -2.83 13.44 17.57
CA THR A 188 -1.96 13.69 16.41
C THR A 188 -1.08 14.94 16.59
N ARG A 189 -1.61 16.02 17.16
CA ARG A 189 -0.82 17.23 17.46
C ARG A 189 0.25 16.99 18.53
N ASN A 190 0.06 16.00 19.38
CA ASN A 190 1.00 15.60 20.42
C ASN A 190 1.89 14.41 19.99
N ASN A 191 1.96 14.10 18.71
CA ASN A 191 2.73 13.01 18.10
C ASN A 191 2.44 11.63 18.75
N LYS A 192 1.16 11.36 19.09
CA LYS A 192 0.73 10.10 19.69
C LYS A 192 0.15 9.16 18.65
N ASN A 193 0.73 7.99 18.53
CA ASN A 193 0.13 6.87 17.77
C ASN A 193 -1.20 6.49 18.42
N THR A 194 -2.26 6.41 17.63
CA THR A 194 -3.62 6.26 18.17
C THR A 194 -4.37 5.13 17.48
N LEU A 195 -5.04 4.29 18.28
CA LEU A 195 -6.00 3.31 17.78
C LEU A 195 -7.43 3.82 18.00
N VAL A 196 -8.20 3.97 16.93
CA VAL A 196 -9.66 4.13 16.99
C VAL A 196 -10.28 2.74 16.95
N TRP A 197 -10.60 2.22 18.14
CA TRP A 197 -11.28 0.94 18.30
C TRP A 197 -12.80 1.15 18.28
N ALA A 198 -13.39 1.02 17.11
CA ALA A 198 -14.79 1.30 16.89
C ALA A 198 -15.49 0.11 16.25
N VAL A 199 -16.68 -0.23 16.73
CA VAL A 199 -17.49 -1.34 16.19
C VAL A 199 -17.84 -1.12 14.71
N CYS A 200 -18.17 -2.20 13.99
CA CYS A 200 -18.66 -2.09 12.62
C CYS A 200 -19.92 -1.23 12.55
N GLY A 201 -19.94 -0.24 11.64
CA GLY A 201 -21.04 0.72 11.53
C GLY A 201 -21.02 1.86 12.56
N ALA A 202 -19.89 2.07 13.24
CA ALA A 202 -19.68 3.23 14.12
C ALA A 202 -19.33 4.53 13.38
N GLY A 203 -19.11 4.49 12.06
CA GLY A 203 -18.71 5.64 11.26
C GLY A 203 -17.25 6.03 11.45
N LYS A 204 -16.34 5.04 11.38
CA LYS A 204 -14.89 5.26 11.51
C LYS A 204 -14.35 6.28 10.52
N THR A 205 -14.84 6.26 9.29
CA THR A 205 -14.43 7.17 8.22
C THR A 205 -14.78 8.63 8.55
N GLU A 206 -15.97 8.89 9.07
CA GLU A 206 -16.41 10.24 9.42
C GLU A 206 -15.60 10.82 10.60
N ILE A 207 -15.13 9.97 11.50
CA ILE A 207 -14.32 10.38 12.66
C ILE A 207 -12.98 10.97 12.23
N VAL A 208 -12.37 10.47 11.13
CA VAL A 208 -11.09 10.98 10.64
C VAL A 208 -11.21 12.24 9.77
N TYR A 209 -12.41 12.68 9.42
CA TYR A 209 -12.59 13.86 8.56
C TYR A 209 -11.96 15.14 9.14
N GLU A 210 -12.14 15.39 10.44
CA GLU A 210 -11.54 16.56 11.10
C GLU A 210 -10.01 16.50 11.07
N LEU A 211 -9.44 15.30 11.28
CA LEU A 211 -8.00 15.09 11.20
C LEU A 211 -7.49 15.36 9.79
N VAL A 212 -8.15 14.82 8.75
CA VAL A 212 -7.77 15.06 7.34
C VAL A 212 -7.83 16.55 7.03
N TYR A 213 -8.94 17.23 7.40
CA TYR A 213 -9.09 18.67 7.16
C TYR A 213 -8.00 19.48 7.83
N ALA A 214 -7.76 19.25 9.12
CA ALA A 214 -6.75 19.98 9.90
C ALA A 214 -5.33 19.76 9.35
N SER A 215 -5.01 18.54 8.94
CA SER A 215 -3.71 18.17 8.38
C SER A 215 -3.44 18.84 7.05
N VAL A 216 -4.42 18.77 6.13
CA VAL A 216 -4.31 19.38 4.80
C VAL A 216 -4.21 20.92 4.90
N MET A 217 -5.00 21.54 5.80
CA MET A 217 -4.93 22.98 6.05
C MET A 217 -3.61 23.43 6.67
N SER A 218 -2.89 22.53 7.35
CA SER A 218 -1.56 22.75 7.90
C SER A 218 -0.44 22.34 6.94
N ASN A 219 -0.73 22.05 5.68
CA ASN A 219 0.18 21.52 4.65
C ASN A 219 0.88 20.19 5.05
N LYS A 220 0.33 19.45 6.00
CA LYS A 220 0.81 18.11 6.34
C LYS A 220 0.37 17.09 5.30
N ARG A 221 1.28 16.19 4.94
CA ARG A 221 1.00 15.08 4.01
C ARG A 221 0.36 13.93 4.78
N ILE A 222 -0.87 13.62 4.41
CA ILE A 222 -1.66 12.59 5.08
C ILE A 222 -2.05 11.48 4.11
N CYS A 223 -1.88 10.24 4.52
CA CYS A 223 -2.24 9.06 3.76
C CYS A 223 -3.31 8.25 4.50
N MET A 224 -4.34 7.82 3.79
CA MET A 224 -5.28 6.79 4.23
C MET A 224 -5.02 5.51 3.45
N ALA A 225 -4.47 4.50 4.11
CA ALA A 225 -4.11 3.21 3.53
C ALA A 225 -5.11 2.12 3.94
N ILE A 226 -5.57 1.34 2.96
CA ILE A 226 -6.59 0.31 3.15
C ILE A 226 -6.13 -1.00 2.48
N PRO A 227 -6.34 -2.19 3.06
CA PRO A 227 -5.92 -3.44 2.43
C PRO A 227 -6.60 -3.75 1.09
N ARG A 228 -7.83 -3.27 0.87
CA ARG A 228 -8.69 -3.68 -0.24
C ARG A 228 -8.92 -2.56 -1.25
N LYS A 229 -8.63 -2.84 -2.54
CA LYS A 229 -8.78 -1.89 -3.64
C LYS A 229 -10.21 -1.37 -3.84
N ASP A 230 -11.23 -2.22 -3.60
CA ASP A 230 -12.63 -1.82 -3.77
C ASP A 230 -13.04 -0.74 -2.77
N VAL A 231 -12.52 -0.86 -1.53
CA VAL A 231 -12.75 0.11 -0.46
C VAL A 231 -12.01 1.42 -0.73
N VAL A 232 -10.81 1.36 -1.36
CA VAL A 232 -10.10 2.58 -1.80
C VAL A 232 -10.95 3.40 -2.76
N LYS A 233 -11.58 2.77 -3.75
CA LYS A 233 -12.48 3.45 -4.71
C LYS A 233 -13.71 4.06 -4.03
N GLU A 234 -14.33 3.31 -3.13
CA GLU A 234 -15.48 3.78 -2.35
C GLU A 234 -15.11 5.01 -1.51
N LEU A 235 -13.99 4.94 -0.78
CA LEU A 235 -13.53 6.05 0.05
C LEU A 235 -13.15 7.27 -0.78
N TYR A 236 -12.45 7.08 -1.90
CA TYR A 236 -12.15 8.18 -2.81
C TYR A 236 -13.43 8.90 -3.25
N THR A 237 -14.46 8.17 -3.67
CA THR A 237 -15.75 8.76 -4.08
C THR A 237 -16.40 9.53 -2.93
N ARG A 238 -16.37 8.98 -1.72
CA ARG A 238 -16.93 9.59 -0.51
C ARG A 238 -16.18 10.87 -0.14
N PHE A 239 -14.85 10.82 -0.03
CA PHE A 239 -14.04 11.99 0.31
C PHE A 239 -14.14 13.08 -0.76
N SER A 240 -14.11 12.74 -2.06
CA SER A 240 -14.27 13.73 -3.14
C SER A 240 -15.62 14.46 -3.10
N LYS A 241 -16.68 13.77 -2.66
CA LYS A 241 -18.00 14.37 -2.48
C LYS A 241 -18.05 15.31 -1.27
N ASP A 242 -17.46 14.87 -0.14
CA ASP A 242 -17.60 15.53 1.15
C ASP A 242 -16.60 16.68 1.33
N PHE A 243 -15.38 16.56 0.73
CA PHE A 243 -14.32 17.58 0.77
C PHE A 243 -14.27 18.38 -0.53
N ARG A 244 -15.16 19.36 -0.68
CA ARG A 244 -15.16 20.19 -1.87
C ARG A 244 -13.89 21.05 -1.95
N GLY A 245 -13.25 21.06 -3.12
CA GLY A 245 -12.02 21.82 -3.36
C GLY A 245 -10.74 21.14 -2.90
N LEU A 246 -10.81 19.91 -2.34
CA LEU A 246 -9.65 19.09 -2.05
C LEU A 246 -9.41 18.11 -3.21
N ASP A 247 -8.26 18.24 -3.83
CA ASP A 247 -7.76 17.24 -4.76
C ASP A 247 -7.22 16.03 -3.96
N ILE A 248 -7.37 14.79 -4.46
CA ILE A 248 -7.02 13.57 -3.75
C ILE A 248 -6.19 12.67 -4.66
N ASN A 249 -5.02 12.27 -4.19
CA ASN A 249 -4.22 11.26 -4.85
C ASN A 249 -4.80 9.87 -4.57
N ILE A 250 -5.09 9.09 -5.63
CA ILE A 250 -5.61 7.73 -5.50
C ILE A 250 -4.65 6.72 -6.12
N LEU A 251 -4.28 5.65 -5.36
CA LEU A 251 -3.36 4.63 -5.82
C LEU A 251 -3.85 3.22 -5.43
N HIS A 252 -4.26 2.44 -6.43
CA HIS A 252 -4.59 1.03 -6.22
C HIS A 252 -4.34 0.23 -7.49
N GLY A 253 -3.80 -1.00 -7.39
CA GLY A 253 -3.52 -1.85 -8.54
C GLY A 253 -2.76 -1.09 -9.64
N ASP A 254 -3.32 -1.08 -10.85
CA ASP A 254 -2.77 -0.39 -12.01
C ASP A 254 -3.28 1.05 -12.16
N GLU A 255 -4.27 1.45 -11.38
CA GLU A 255 -4.84 2.79 -11.42
C GLU A 255 -4.11 3.72 -10.45
N LYS A 256 -3.53 4.78 -11.00
CA LYS A 256 -2.81 5.82 -10.27
C LYS A 256 -3.20 7.17 -10.84
N SER A 257 -3.85 7.97 -10.04
CA SER A 257 -4.12 9.37 -10.36
C SER A 257 -3.33 10.24 -9.40
N PHE A 258 -2.41 11.02 -9.95
CA PHE A 258 -1.58 11.95 -9.20
C PHE A 258 -2.03 13.37 -9.48
N VAL A 259 -2.30 14.09 -8.43
CA VAL A 259 -2.67 15.49 -8.43
C VAL A 259 -1.82 16.24 -7.40
N ASP A 260 -1.69 17.55 -7.55
CA ASP A 260 -0.92 18.39 -6.63
C ASP A 260 -1.68 18.57 -5.30
N SER A 261 -1.62 17.57 -4.44
CA SER A 261 -2.32 17.48 -3.16
C SER A 261 -1.53 16.73 -2.11
N ASN A 262 -1.71 17.12 -0.85
CA ASN A 262 -1.13 16.46 0.33
C ASN A 262 -1.99 15.32 0.88
N PHE A 263 -3.13 14.99 0.27
CA PHE A 263 -3.98 13.90 0.71
C PHE A 263 -3.95 12.72 -0.25
N TYR A 264 -3.72 11.53 0.30
CA TYR A 264 -3.56 10.28 -0.42
C TYR A 264 -4.53 9.24 0.10
N ILE A 265 -5.20 8.52 -0.80
CA ILE A 265 -5.97 7.31 -0.49
C ILE A 265 -5.39 6.17 -1.33
N MET A 266 -4.93 5.11 -0.67
CA MET A 266 -4.23 4.04 -1.39
C MET A 266 -4.40 2.68 -0.74
N THR A 267 -3.99 1.63 -1.46
CA THR A 267 -3.83 0.31 -0.83
C THR A 267 -2.55 0.25 0.00
N THR A 268 -2.55 -0.59 1.06
CA THR A 268 -1.36 -0.81 1.91
C THR A 268 -0.14 -1.28 1.12
N HIS A 269 -0.34 -2.03 0.01
CA HIS A 269 0.73 -2.42 -0.91
C HIS A 269 1.38 -1.24 -1.65
N GLN A 270 0.65 -0.16 -1.90
CA GLN A 270 1.25 1.02 -2.53
C GLN A 270 2.07 1.82 -1.50
N LEU A 271 1.66 1.80 -0.23
CA LEU A 271 2.32 2.55 0.84
C LEU A 271 3.80 2.15 1.01
N ILE A 272 4.16 0.88 0.81
CA ILE A 272 5.54 0.39 0.92
C ILE A 272 6.52 1.05 -0.07
N LYS A 273 6.01 1.70 -1.13
CA LYS A 273 6.83 2.41 -2.11
C LYS A 273 7.22 3.82 -1.69
N TYR A 274 6.66 4.30 -0.58
CA TYR A 274 6.95 5.60 0.01
C TYR A 274 7.99 5.46 1.12
N TYR A 275 8.86 6.43 1.25
CA TYR A 275 9.90 6.44 2.27
C TYR A 275 9.99 7.82 2.91
N LYS A 276 9.83 7.91 4.25
CA LYS A 276 9.88 9.16 5.03
C LYS A 276 9.17 10.33 4.32
N TYR A 277 7.93 10.11 3.94
CA TYR A 277 7.17 11.06 3.13
C TYR A 277 5.92 11.59 3.82
N PHE A 278 5.17 10.76 4.52
CA PHE A 278 3.92 11.17 5.16
C PHE A 278 4.15 11.66 6.59
N ASP A 279 3.48 12.76 6.94
CA ASP A 279 3.41 13.25 8.31
C ASP A 279 2.38 12.47 9.13
N ILE A 280 1.35 11.91 8.48
CA ILE A 280 0.31 11.11 9.13
C ILE A 280 -0.06 9.95 8.21
N VAL A 281 -0.05 8.74 8.75
CA VAL A 281 -0.57 7.56 8.07
C VAL A 281 -1.74 6.99 8.85
N ILE A 282 -2.90 6.90 8.21
CA ILE A 282 -4.11 6.25 8.73
C ILE A 282 -4.22 4.89 8.06
N ILE A 283 -4.27 3.80 8.84
CA ILE A 283 -4.49 2.45 8.32
C ILE A 283 -5.87 1.99 8.75
N ASP A 284 -6.79 1.88 7.79
CA ASP A 284 -8.12 1.36 8.03
C ASP A 284 -8.16 -0.16 7.80
N GLU A 285 -9.06 -0.84 8.52
CA GLU A 285 -9.16 -2.31 8.51
C GLU A 285 -7.82 -3.00 8.81
N VAL A 286 -7.06 -2.51 9.78
CA VAL A 286 -5.71 -3.01 10.12
C VAL A 286 -5.69 -4.49 10.52
N ASP A 287 -6.84 -5.05 10.91
CA ASP A 287 -7.06 -6.46 11.21
C ASP A 287 -7.37 -7.33 9.98
N ALA A 288 -7.53 -6.73 8.80
CA ALA A 288 -7.84 -7.45 7.57
C ALA A 288 -6.57 -7.92 6.82
N PHE A 289 -6.70 -9.09 6.17
CA PHE A 289 -5.71 -9.55 5.19
C PHE A 289 -5.72 -8.61 3.95
N PRO A 290 -4.55 -8.31 3.32
CA PRO A 290 -3.23 -8.88 3.59
C PRO A 290 -2.39 -8.13 4.64
N TYR A 291 -2.81 -6.98 5.14
CA TYR A 291 -1.99 -6.18 6.07
C TYR A 291 -1.72 -6.93 7.38
N SER A 292 -2.76 -7.53 7.97
CA SER A 292 -2.61 -8.29 9.22
C SER A 292 -1.79 -9.57 9.01
N GLY A 293 -0.61 -9.61 9.64
CA GLY A 293 0.32 -10.74 9.58
C GLY A 293 1.37 -10.65 8.47
N ASP A 294 1.39 -9.58 7.69
CA ASP A 294 2.45 -9.28 6.73
C ASP A 294 3.41 -8.23 7.30
N GLU A 295 4.54 -8.69 7.84
CA GLU A 295 5.56 -7.81 8.41
C GLU A 295 6.12 -6.81 7.38
N CYS A 296 6.14 -7.14 6.08
CA CYS A 296 6.62 -6.22 5.05
C CYS A 296 5.71 -5.02 4.90
N LEU A 297 4.39 -5.21 4.95
CA LEU A 297 3.42 -4.13 4.87
C LEU A 297 3.38 -3.32 6.16
N GLU A 298 3.51 -3.98 7.33
CA GLU A 298 3.55 -3.30 8.63
C GLU A 298 4.79 -2.38 8.73
N GLU A 299 5.98 -2.90 8.43
CA GLU A 299 7.23 -2.13 8.45
C GLU A 299 7.30 -1.09 7.33
N GLY A 300 6.72 -1.40 6.15
CA GLY A 300 6.60 -0.44 5.05
C GLY A 300 5.75 0.76 5.41
N ALA A 301 4.70 0.57 6.20
CA ALA A 301 3.89 1.68 6.71
C ALA A 301 4.71 2.60 7.64
N LEU A 302 5.54 2.01 8.50
CA LEU A 302 6.45 2.77 9.37
C LEU A 302 7.52 3.51 8.56
N SER A 303 8.13 2.84 7.60
CA SER A 303 9.17 3.44 6.75
C SER A 303 8.64 4.60 5.89
N SER A 304 7.33 4.65 5.65
CA SER A 304 6.70 5.73 4.88
C SER A 304 6.49 7.02 5.67
N LEU A 305 6.51 6.96 7.02
CA LEU A 305 6.38 8.11 7.89
C LEU A 305 7.68 8.91 7.97
N VAL A 306 7.57 10.21 8.08
CA VAL A 306 8.66 11.09 8.51
C VAL A 306 8.98 10.79 9.99
N GLU A 307 10.20 11.03 10.42
CA GLU A 307 10.59 10.76 11.82
C GLU A 307 9.75 11.57 12.82
N GLU A 308 9.30 10.93 13.91
CA GLU A 308 8.43 11.50 14.95
C GLU A 308 7.00 11.82 14.54
N ASP A 309 6.53 11.30 13.42
CA ASP A 309 5.16 11.50 12.93
C ASP A 309 4.19 10.36 13.30
N VAL A 310 2.90 10.51 12.97
CA VAL A 310 1.82 9.81 13.64
C VAL A 310 1.22 8.70 12.80
N LEU A 311 1.09 7.53 13.42
CA LEU A 311 0.34 6.39 12.90
C LEU A 311 -1.02 6.27 13.58
N VAL A 312 -2.08 6.25 12.79
CA VAL A 312 -3.46 6.07 13.25
C VAL A 312 -4.01 4.75 12.73
N PHE A 313 -4.47 3.91 13.63
CA PHE A 313 -5.12 2.65 13.27
C PHE A 313 -6.63 2.73 13.46
N LEU A 314 -7.39 2.23 12.48
CA LEU A 314 -8.83 2.06 12.59
C LEU A 314 -9.15 0.57 12.54
N SER A 315 -9.86 0.04 13.55
CA SER A 315 -10.24 -1.37 13.61
C SER A 315 -11.47 -1.61 14.45
N ALA A 316 -12.23 -2.65 14.08
CA ALA A 316 -13.29 -3.18 14.93
C ALA A 316 -12.79 -4.30 15.85
N THR A 317 -11.75 -5.03 15.46
CA THR A 317 -11.21 -6.23 16.12
C THR A 317 -9.69 -6.18 16.27
N PRO A 318 -9.13 -5.12 16.91
CA PRO A 318 -7.69 -4.92 16.94
C PRO A 318 -6.94 -6.03 17.70
N SER A 319 -5.83 -6.49 17.14
CA SER A 319 -4.96 -7.50 17.73
C SER A 319 -4.26 -6.96 19.00
N LYS A 320 -3.69 -7.88 19.81
CA LYS A 320 -2.89 -7.48 20.97
C LYS A 320 -1.64 -6.70 20.54
N LYS A 321 -1.02 -7.08 19.41
CA LYS A 321 0.16 -6.40 18.86
C LYS A 321 -0.15 -4.94 18.54
N ILE A 322 -1.26 -4.63 17.86
CA ILE A 322 -1.66 -3.24 17.56
C ILE A 322 -1.90 -2.44 18.83
N LYS A 323 -2.58 -3.03 19.84
CA LYS A 323 -2.84 -2.35 21.11
C LYS A 323 -1.57 -2.01 21.91
N SER A 324 -0.51 -2.80 21.77
CA SER A 324 0.78 -2.52 22.42
C SER A 324 1.64 -1.53 21.64
N TYR A 325 1.27 -1.19 20.42
CA TYR A 325 2.01 -0.33 19.51
C TYR A 325 1.58 1.14 19.57
N VAL A 326 0.43 1.43 20.20
CA VAL A 326 -0.15 2.77 20.25
C VAL A 326 -0.06 3.39 21.61
N ASP A 327 0.02 4.72 21.64
CA ASP A 327 0.10 5.52 22.89
C ASP A 327 -1.29 5.75 23.49
N ASP A 328 -2.35 5.75 22.65
CA ASP A 328 -3.73 5.97 23.12
C ASP A 328 -4.75 5.14 22.34
N ILE A 329 -5.86 4.80 23.00
CA ILE A 329 -6.97 4.01 22.44
C ILE A 329 -8.29 4.74 22.65
N ILE A 330 -8.84 5.23 21.55
CA ILE A 330 -10.18 5.84 21.49
C ILE A 330 -11.21 4.74 21.23
N LYS A 331 -12.15 4.50 22.16
CA LYS A 331 -13.14 3.43 22.04
C LYS A 331 -14.53 3.95 21.69
N ILE A 332 -15.15 3.36 20.65
CA ILE A 332 -16.51 3.66 20.24
C ILE A 332 -17.31 2.34 20.20
N PRO A 333 -17.97 1.99 21.30
CA PRO A 333 -18.61 0.69 21.46
C PRO A 333 -20.01 0.61 20.82
N ILE A 334 -20.53 1.71 20.26
CA ILE A 334 -21.90 1.83 19.75
C ILE A 334 -21.87 2.23 18.27
N ARG A 335 -22.82 1.70 17.49
CA ARG A 335 -23.04 2.14 16.11
C ARG A 335 -23.56 3.58 16.07
N TYR A 336 -23.32 4.30 14.97
CA TYR A 336 -23.76 5.69 14.84
C TYR A 336 -25.28 5.88 15.04
N HIS A 337 -26.10 4.89 14.71
CA HIS A 337 -27.56 4.88 14.88
C HIS A 337 -28.03 4.32 16.23
N GLY A 338 -27.12 4.04 17.16
CA GLY A 338 -27.42 3.59 18.52
C GLY A 338 -27.82 2.12 18.70
N TYR A 339 -28.02 1.34 17.64
CA TYR A 339 -28.34 -0.07 17.77
C TYR A 339 -27.12 -0.92 18.12
N LEU A 340 -27.34 -1.90 19.01
CA LEU A 340 -26.32 -2.87 19.38
C LEU A 340 -25.96 -3.78 18.21
N LEU A 341 -24.75 -4.33 18.25
CA LEU A 341 -24.33 -5.38 17.31
C LEU A 341 -25.16 -6.64 17.55
N PRO A 342 -25.57 -7.37 16.47
CA PRO A 342 -26.23 -8.65 16.64
C PRO A 342 -25.28 -9.64 17.31
N VAL A 343 -25.77 -10.34 18.31
CA VAL A 343 -25.02 -11.40 19.00
C VAL A 343 -25.19 -12.71 18.22
N PRO A 344 -24.11 -13.33 17.72
CA PRO A 344 -24.20 -14.58 16.99
C PRO A 344 -24.63 -15.73 17.92
N ARG A 345 -25.46 -16.63 17.41
CA ARG A 345 -25.83 -17.87 18.10
C ARG A 345 -24.83 -18.96 17.70
N ILE A 346 -24.02 -19.43 18.64
CA ILE A 346 -23.06 -20.49 18.42
C ILE A 346 -23.71 -21.85 18.59
N ARG A 347 -23.54 -22.76 17.65
CA ARG A 347 -23.99 -24.15 17.71
C ARG A 347 -22.82 -25.09 17.44
N LYS A 348 -22.67 -26.12 18.25
CA LYS A 348 -21.71 -27.20 18.00
C LYS A 348 -22.37 -28.22 17.08
N VAL A 349 -21.68 -28.61 16.05
CA VAL A 349 -22.08 -29.67 15.10
C VAL A 349 -20.92 -30.63 14.90
N ASN A 350 -21.21 -31.86 14.44
CA ASN A 350 -20.16 -32.81 14.14
C ASN A 350 -19.41 -32.41 12.83
N LYS A 351 -18.25 -33.01 12.58
CA LYS A 351 -17.41 -32.67 11.43
C LYS A 351 -18.12 -32.94 10.09
N LYS A 352 -18.86 -34.03 9.98
CA LYS A 352 -19.56 -34.41 8.72
C LYS A 352 -20.66 -33.41 8.35
N VAL A 353 -21.36 -32.87 9.35
CA VAL A 353 -22.33 -31.77 9.14
C VAL A 353 -21.60 -30.51 8.72
N LEU A 354 -20.44 -30.22 9.31
CA LEU A 354 -19.67 -29.01 9.00
C LEU A 354 -19.15 -29.01 7.56
N ILE A 355 -18.83 -30.17 6.99
CA ILE A 355 -18.35 -30.34 5.61
C ILE A 355 -19.47 -30.70 4.63
N PHE A 356 -20.73 -30.61 5.06
CA PHE A 356 -21.95 -30.84 4.28
C PHE A 356 -22.13 -32.26 3.72
N GLU A 357 -21.51 -33.27 4.34
CA GLU A 357 -21.69 -34.69 4.00
C GLU A 357 -22.98 -35.27 4.60
N GLU A 358 -23.40 -34.77 5.75
CA GLU A 358 -24.63 -35.23 6.44
C GLU A 358 -25.68 -34.12 6.54
N LYS A 359 -26.97 -34.53 6.51
CA LYS A 359 -28.10 -33.61 6.67
C LYS A 359 -28.07 -32.99 8.06
N SER A 360 -28.16 -31.65 8.10
CA SER A 360 -28.30 -30.88 9.33
C SER A 360 -29.72 -30.37 9.49
N GLU A 361 -30.51 -30.96 10.37
CA GLU A 361 -31.87 -30.49 10.68
C GLU A 361 -31.88 -29.05 11.21
N ILE A 362 -30.88 -28.74 12.04
CA ILE A 362 -30.73 -27.39 12.62
C ILE A 362 -30.49 -26.37 11.53
N MET A 363 -29.55 -26.64 10.63
CA MET A 363 -29.23 -25.73 9.52
C MET A 363 -30.43 -25.56 8.58
N ASN A 364 -31.07 -26.67 8.19
CA ASN A 364 -32.23 -26.64 7.32
C ASN A 364 -33.41 -25.88 7.94
N LYS A 365 -33.64 -26.04 9.25
CA LYS A 365 -34.63 -25.26 9.97
C LYS A 365 -34.38 -23.76 9.87
N TYR A 366 -33.15 -23.29 10.17
CA TYR A 366 -32.83 -21.86 10.09
C TYR A 366 -32.91 -21.31 8.67
N ILE A 367 -32.47 -22.08 7.67
CA ILE A 367 -32.58 -21.68 6.27
C ILE A 367 -34.05 -21.54 5.88
N SER A 368 -34.90 -22.55 6.20
CA SER A 368 -36.33 -22.51 5.92
C SER A 368 -37.05 -21.33 6.62
N GLU A 369 -36.68 -21.03 7.86
CA GLU A 369 -37.23 -19.87 8.56
C GLU A 369 -36.91 -18.53 7.89
N ILE A 370 -35.71 -18.39 7.35
CA ILE A 370 -35.27 -17.17 6.63
C ILE A 370 -35.97 -17.06 5.28
N LEU A 371 -36.05 -18.17 4.54
CA LEU A 371 -36.71 -18.24 3.24
C LEU A 371 -38.21 -17.95 3.34
N ASN A 372 -38.88 -18.50 4.35
CA ASN A 372 -40.29 -18.23 4.59
C ASN A 372 -40.57 -16.75 4.88
N LYS A 373 -39.58 -16.02 5.41
CA LYS A 373 -39.63 -14.55 5.60
C LYS A 373 -39.24 -13.77 4.32
N LYS A 374 -39.05 -14.43 3.18
CA LYS A 374 -38.63 -13.84 1.90
C LYS A 374 -37.40 -12.98 2.05
N ARG A 375 -36.40 -13.41 2.87
CA ARG A 375 -35.16 -12.69 3.09
C ARG A 375 -34.02 -13.35 2.32
N ARG A 376 -33.04 -12.55 1.89
CA ARG A 376 -31.77 -13.05 1.36
C ARG A 376 -30.94 -13.67 2.49
N LEU A 377 -30.26 -14.77 2.19
CA LEU A 377 -29.36 -15.46 3.13
C LEU A 377 -27.94 -15.46 2.56
N LEU A 378 -26.99 -15.00 3.34
CA LEU A 378 -25.55 -15.14 3.07
C LEU A 378 -24.96 -16.19 4.00
N VAL A 379 -24.28 -17.18 3.44
CA VAL A 379 -23.59 -18.22 4.20
C VAL A 379 -22.10 -18.13 3.90
N PHE A 380 -21.29 -17.94 4.96
CA PHE A 380 -19.84 -17.87 4.84
C PHE A 380 -19.22 -19.22 5.17
N VAL A 381 -18.29 -19.67 4.34
CA VAL A 381 -17.50 -20.90 4.54
C VAL A 381 -16.02 -20.59 4.52
N PRO A 382 -15.17 -21.34 5.27
CA PRO A 382 -13.77 -20.99 5.46
C PRO A 382 -12.87 -21.24 4.25
N VAL A 383 -13.26 -22.13 3.33
CA VAL A 383 -12.45 -22.48 2.15
C VAL A 383 -13.31 -22.58 0.89
N ILE A 384 -12.71 -22.28 -0.28
CA ILE A 384 -13.40 -22.25 -1.58
C ILE A 384 -14.08 -23.59 -1.91
N ALA A 385 -13.41 -24.72 -1.65
CA ALA A 385 -13.97 -26.06 -1.89
C ALA A 385 -15.31 -26.29 -1.16
N MET A 386 -15.52 -25.68 0.00
CA MET A 386 -16.77 -25.78 0.73
C MET A 386 -17.92 -24.99 0.09
N CYS A 387 -17.64 -24.01 -0.77
CA CYS A 387 -18.70 -23.28 -1.50
C CYS A 387 -19.49 -24.23 -2.38
N GLN A 388 -18.80 -25.05 -3.17
CA GLN A 388 -19.45 -26.03 -4.05
C GLN A 388 -20.16 -27.12 -3.25
N SER A 389 -19.53 -27.63 -2.18
CA SER A 389 -20.16 -28.64 -1.31
C SER A 389 -21.43 -28.13 -0.67
N LEU A 390 -21.42 -26.87 -0.19
CA LEU A 390 -22.60 -26.23 0.36
C LEU A 390 -23.68 -26.00 -0.69
N LYS A 391 -23.34 -25.57 -1.90
CA LYS A 391 -24.30 -25.39 -3.00
C LYS A 391 -25.01 -26.72 -3.30
N ASN A 392 -24.24 -27.79 -3.50
CA ASN A 392 -24.79 -29.14 -3.77
C ASN A 392 -25.70 -29.61 -2.60
N TYR A 393 -25.31 -29.35 -1.36
CA TYR A 393 -26.11 -29.64 -0.18
C TYR A 393 -27.44 -28.87 -0.20
N LEU A 394 -27.41 -27.58 -0.47
CA LEU A 394 -28.59 -26.73 -0.48
C LEU A 394 -29.55 -27.10 -1.63
N GLU A 395 -29.03 -27.38 -2.82
CA GLU A 395 -29.83 -27.85 -3.97
C GLU A 395 -30.54 -29.19 -3.69
N LYS A 396 -29.89 -30.07 -2.91
CA LYS A 396 -30.46 -31.38 -2.52
C LYS A 396 -31.59 -31.27 -1.50
N TYR A 397 -31.54 -30.29 -0.59
CA TYR A 397 -32.42 -30.23 0.58
C TYR A 397 -33.37 -29.02 0.62
N ILE A 398 -33.26 -28.11 -0.36
CA ILE A 398 -34.07 -26.89 -0.47
C ILE A 398 -34.81 -26.90 -1.81
N SER A 399 -35.97 -26.27 -1.85
CA SER A 399 -36.85 -26.22 -3.04
C SER A 399 -36.13 -25.64 -4.27
N GLU A 400 -36.40 -26.24 -5.44
CA GLU A 400 -35.86 -25.85 -6.76
C GLU A 400 -36.21 -24.40 -7.19
N SER A 401 -37.12 -23.73 -6.49
CA SER A 401 -37.55 -22.35 -6.81
C SER A 401 -36.61 -21.24 -6.29
N ILE A 402 -35.50 -21.60 -5.62
CA ILE A 402 -34.60 -20.63 -4.99
C ILE A 402 -33.28 -20.57 -5.75
N LYS A 403 -32.92 -19.38 -6.22
CA LYS A 403 -31.60 -19.14 -6.82
C LYS A 403 -30.51 -19.26 -5.76
N ILE A 404 -29.62 -20.23 -5.93
CA ILE A 404 -28.45 -20.47 -5.08
C ILE A 404 -27.20 -20.23 -5.92
N ASP A 405 -26.35 -19.30 -5.46
CA ASP A 405 -25.09 -19.04 -6.09
C ASP A 405 -23.99 -18.83 -5.05
N TYR A 406 -22.72 -18.90 -5.44
CA TYR A 406 -21.59 -18.63 -4.57
C TYR A 406 -20.55 -17.75 -5.24
N VAL A 407 -19.79 -17.06 -4.42
CA VAL A 407 -18.71 -16.17 -4.86
C VAL A 407 -17.47 -16.37 -3.98
N TYR A 408 -16.29 -16.18 -4.57
CA TYR A 408 -15.01 -16.21 -3.88
C TYR A 408 -14.07 -15.12 -4.40
N SER A 409 -12.86 -15.00 -3.84
CA SER A 409 -11.95 -13.87 -4.10
C SER A 409 -11.54 -13.69 -5.56
N GLU A 410 -11.42 -14.79 -6.33
CA GLU A 410 -10.98 -14.79 -7.72
C GLU A 410 -12.15 -14.67 -8.75
N ASP A 411 -13.38 -14.60 -8.26
CA ASP A 411 -14.57 -14.52 -9.11
C ASP A 411 -14.69 -13.11 -9.71
N LYS A 412 -14.64 -13.02 -11.05
CA LYS A 412 -14.68 -11.74 -11.79
C LYS A 412 -16.07 -11.09 -11.73
N ASP A 413 -17.12 -11.89 -11.64
CA ASP A 413 -18.53 -11.44 -11.66
C ASP A 413 -19.13 -11.29 -10.28
N ARG A 414 -18.25 -11.14 -9.26
CA ARG A 414 -18.61 -11.11 -7.85
C ARG A 414 -19.69 -10.09 -7.52
N SER A 415 -19.60 -8.88 -8.07
CA SER A 415 -20.55 -7.81 -7.80
C SER A 415 -21.95 -8.13 -8.35
N GLU A 416 -22.05 -8.68 -9.56
CA GLU A 416 -23.32 -9.07 -10.16
C GLU A 416 -23.97 -10.22 -9.38
N LYS A 417 -23.20 -11.21 -8.94
CA LYS A 417 -23.71 -12.34 -8.15
C LYS A 417 -24.21 -11.93 -6.77
N ILE A 418 -23.65 -10.89 -6.16
CA ILE A 418 -24.05 -10.41 -4.82
C ILE A 418 -25.24 -9.46 -4.90
N PHE A 419 -25.30 -8.57 -5.87
CA PHE A 419 -26.26 -7.46 -5.95
C PHE A 419 -27.31 -7.62 -7.05
N GLY A 420 -27.08 -8.48 -8.07
CA GLY A 420 -28.05 -8.86 -9.09
C GLY A 420 -29.03 -9.91 -8.53
#